data_85f7e6e38cb72dc670fef4fdca06cd7c
#
_entry.id   85f7e6e38cb72dc670fef4fdca06cd7c
#
_cell.length_a   1.000
_cell.length_b   1.000
_cell.length_c   1.000
_cell.angle_alpha   90.00
_cell.angle_beta   90.00
_cell.angle_gamma   90.00
#
_symmetry.space_group_name_H-M   'P 1'
#
loop_
_entity.id
_entity.type
_entity.pdbx_description
1 polymer ?
#
loop_
_entity_poly.entity_id
_entity_poly.type
_entity_poly.pdbx_seq_one_letter_code
_entity_poly.pdbx_strand_id
1 'polypeptide(L)'
;MRCPYCFHSDTKVTDSREADDGIRRRRECLACGRRFTTYERLQPVLVVVKKDGRREEFSRDKVRAGISRSCAKLPVGAAEIDAVVDDVEAALHARGGVEVPSSEIGDLVMERLRELNHVAYVRFASHYRNFLSLEELQSEFERMAAAPRRSPRRAGAAQPPLLPPTIVDMPPAPARRRVAR
;
A
#
# COMPACT_ATOMS: atom_id res chain seq x y z
N MET A 1 -19.16 17.30 15.78
CA MET A 1 -19.06 16.78 14.38
C MET A 1 -20.14 17.46 13.55
N ARG A 2 -19.83 17.97 12.38
CA ARG A 2 -20.78 18.73 11.56
C ARG A 2 -21.75 17.79 10.82
N CYS A 3 -23.02 18.19 10.75
CA CYS A 3 -24.05 17.48 10.00
C CYS A 3 -23.73 17.50 8.48
N PRO A 4 -23.74 16.37 7.77
CA PRO A 4 -23.44 16.35 6.32
C PRO A 4 -24.53 16.99 5.46
N TYR A 5 -25.71 17.27 6.01
CA TYR A 5 -26.85 17.82 5.29
C TYR A 5 -27.05 19.34 5.46
N CYS A 6 -26.79 19.87 6.65
CA CYS A 6 -26.99 21.30 6.95
C CYS A 6 -25.77 21.98 7.58
N PHE A 7 -24.66 21.26 7.73
CA PHE A 7 -23.40 21.74 8.30
C PHE A 7 -23.46 22.27 9.73
N HIS A 8 -24.59 22.10 10.44
CA HIS A 8 -24.72 22.46 11.84
C HIS A 8 -23.76 21.64 12.70
N SER A 9 -23.18 22.26 13.74
CA SER A 9 -22.13 21.64 14.58
C SER A 9 -22.66 20.59 15.56
N ASP A 10 -23.92 20.76 16.01
CA ASP A 10 -24.46 20.01 17.11
C ASP A 10 -25.26 18.80 16.66
N THR A 11 -24.79 17.65 17.09
CA THR A 11 -25.39 16.36 16.81
C THR A 11 -25.40 15.51 18.07
N LYS A 12 -26.49 14.76 18.32
CA LYS A 12 -26.57 13.76 19.39
C LYS A 12 -26.31 12.35 18.84
N VAL A 13 -25.71 11.49 19.64
CA VAL A 13 -25.58 10.05 19.35
C VAL A 13 -26.86 9.37 19.83
N THR A 14 -27.54 8.65 18.94
CA THR A 14 -28.77 7.92 19.25
C THR A 14 -28.54 6.43 19.46
N ASP A 15 -27.49 5.88 18.88
CA ASP A 15 -27.10 4.47 19.02
C ASP A 15 -25.58 4.34 18.81
N SER A 16 -24.95 3.41 19.55
CA SER A 16 -23.53 3.10 19.44
C SER A 16 -23.34 1.59 19.54
N ARG A 17 -22.68 1.00 18.58
CA ARG A 17 -22.43 -0.46 18.52
C ARG A 17 -21.00 -0.72 18.09
N GLU A 18 -20.42 -1.78 18.61
CA GLU A 18 -19.16 -2.32 18.12
C GLU A 18 -19.34 -2.83 16.69
N ALA A 19 -18.37 -2.59 15.85
CA ALA A 19 -18.23 -3.11 14.51
C ALA A 19 -16.84 -3.74 14.39
N ASP A 20 -16.61 -4.59 13.39
CA ASP A 20 -15.42 -5.45 13.26
C ASP A 20 -14.08 -4.71 13.45
N ASP A 21 -14.00 -3.44 13.07
CA ASP A 21 -12.78 -2.62 13.10
C ASP A 21 -12.93 -1.28 13.86
N GLY A 22 -13.97 -1.15 14.72
CA GLY A 22 -14.21 0.09 15.48
C GLY A 22 -15.60 0.23 16.04
N ILE A 23 -16.08 1.47 16.15
CA ILE A 23 -17.39 1.79 16.71
C ILE A 23 -18.26 2.46 15.65
N ARG A 24 -19.40 1.87 15.36
CA ARG A 24 -20.45 2.45 14.54
C ARG A 24 -21.38 3.30 15.41
N ARG A 25 -21.51 4.60 15.10
CA ARG A 25 -22.44 5.50 15.82
C ARG A 25 -23.50 6.03 14.89
N ARG A 26 -24.75 5.94 15.32
CA ARG A 26 -25.89 6.59 14.69
C ARG A 26 -26.09 7.95 15.32
N ARG A 27 -26.11 9.00 14.52
CA ARG A 27 -26.21 10.39 14.98
C ARG A 27 -27.46 11.05 14.41
N GLU A 28 -28.02 12.00 15.14
CA GLU A 28 -29.13 12.86 14.72
C GLU A 28 -28.72 14.32 14.89
N CYS A 29 -28.94 15.11 13.85
CA CYS A 29 -28.69 16.54 13.86
C CYS A 29 -29.74 17.27 14.69
N LEU A 30 -29.32 18.14 15.60
CA LEU A 30 -30.27 18.89 16.44
C LEU A 30 -30.98 20.02 15.67
N ALA A 31 -30.42 20.50 14.55
CA ALA A 31 -31.01 21.55 13.74
C ALA A 31 -31.99 21.01 12.68
N CYS A 32 -31.60 20.00 11.89
CA CYS A 32 -32.44 19.51 10.77
C CYS A 32 -33.10 18.15 11.04
N GLY A 33 -32.88 17.52 12.20
CA GLY A 33 -33.45 16.23 12.57
C GLY A 33 -33.00 15.02 11.75
N ARG A 34 -32.20 15.22 10.72
CA ARG A 34 -31.72 14.12 9.87
C ARG A 34 -30.72 13.24 10.61
N ARG A 35 -30.80 11.93 10.28
CA ARG A 35 -29.94 10.91 10.86
C ARG A 35 -28.86 10.53 9.87
N PHE A 36 -27.63 10.30 10.39
CA PHE A 36 -26.48 9.80 9.66
C PHE A 36 -25.66 8.87 10.52
N THR A 37 -24.83 8.06 9.89
CA THR A 37 -23.97 7.09 10.56
C THR A 37 -22.51 7.53 10.45
N THR A 38 -21.75 7.37 11.52
CA THR A 38 -20.31 7.58 11.54
C THR A 38 -19.61 6.33 12.05
N TYR A 39 -18.39 6.10 11.57
CA TYR A 39 -17.52 5.03 12.02
C TYR A 39 -16.29 5.65 12.68
N GLU A 40 -15.99 5.22 13.89
CA GLU A 40 -14.73 5.52 14.58
C GLU A 40 -13.83 4.31 14.45
N ARG A 41 -12.72 4.45 13.75
CA ARG A 41 -11.72 3.41 13.59
C ARG A 41 -10.47 3.78 14.36
N LEU A 42 -9.87 2.78 15.00
CA LEU A 42 -8.53 2.93 15.57
C LEU A 42 -7.53 2.91 14.42
N GLN A 43 -6.87 4.03 14.21
CA GLN A 43 -5.76 4.09 13.27
C GLN A 43 -4.46 4.16 14.09
N PRO A 44 -3.71 3.06 14.19
CA PRO A 44 -2.44 3.09 14.88
C PRO A 44 -1.49 4.04 14.13
N VAL A 45 -1.01 5.05 14.82
CA VAL A 45 -0.03 5.98 14.28
C VAL A 45 1.35 5.39 14.51
N LEU A 46 2.05 5.10 13.42
CA LEU A 46 3.45 4.71 13.46
C LEU A 46 4.33 5.95 13.62
N VAL A 47 5.18 5.96 14.62
CA VAL A 47 6.16 7.02 14.88
C VAL A 47 7.53 6.56 14.41
N VAL A 48 8.16 7.34 13.57
CA VAL A 48 9.52 7.09 13.06
C VAL A 48 10.54 7.82 13.90
N VAL A 49 11.48 7.06 14.47
CA VAL A 49 12.62 7.62 15.20
C VAL A 49 13.79 7.81 14.24
N LYS A 50 14.20 9.05 14.03
CA LYS A 50 15.35 9.41 13.18
C LYS A 50 16.70 9.11 13.85
N LYS A 51 17.79 9.08 13.07
CA LYS A 51 19.15 8.88 13.59
C LYS A 51 19.57 9.92 14.64
N ASP A 52 19.00 11.12 14.59
CA ASP A 52 19.23 12.22 15.52
C ASP A 52 18.27 12.20 16.74
N GLY A 53 17.45 11.17 16.87
CA GLY A 53 16.48 11.00 17.97
C GLY A 53 15.16 11.73 17.78
N ARG A 54 14.98 12.53 16.72
CA ARG A 54 13.69 13.16 16.42
C ARG A 54 12.62 12.12 16.10
N ARG A 55 11.40 12.41 16.53
CA ARG A 55 10.22 11.61 16.29
C ARG A 55 9.34 12.28 15.25
N GLU A 56 8.96 11.56 14.22
CA GLU A 56 8.05 12.02 13.16
C GLU A 56 6.99 10.94 12.91
N GLU A 57 5.81 11.34 12.51
CA GLU A 57 4.80 10.41 12.03
C GLU A 57 5.29 9.72 10.74
N PHE A 58 4.99 8.41 10.62
CA PHE A 58 5.28 7.68 9.39
C PHE A 58 4.54 8.31 8.22
N SER A 59 5.27 8.59 7.16
CA SER A 59 4.70 9.17 5.94
C SER A 59 4.94 8.23 4.76
N ARG A 60 3.86 7.61 4.30
CA ARG A 60 3.83 6.80 3.08
C ARG A 60 4.39 7.56 1.88
N ASP A 61 4.06 8.86 1.73
CA ASP A 61 4.53 9.69 0.64
C ASP A 61 6.04 9.91 0.67
N LYS A 62 6.65 10.03 1.85
CA LYS A 62 8.12 10.14 1.98
C LYS A 62 8.81 8.86 1.52
N VAL A 63 8.29 7.69 1.89
CA VAL A 63 8.82 6.39 1.45
C VAL A 63 8.66 6.24 -0.06
N ARG A 64 7.48 6.49 -0.58
CA ARG A 64 7.17 6.45 -2.02
C ARG A 64 8.09 7.36 -2.83
N ALA A 65 8.30 8.59 -2.40
CA ALA A 65 9.19 9.55 -3.06
C ALA A 65 10.65 9.08 -3.07
N GLY A 66 11.13 8.45 -1.98
CA GLY A 66 12.46 7.85 -1.90
C GLY A 66 12.65 6.72 -2.91
N ILE A 67 11.69 5.80 -2.97
CA ILE A 67 11.69 4.67 -3.92
C ILE A 67 11.59 5.19 -5.36
N SER A 68 10.70 6.13 -5.66
CA SER A 68 10.51 6.70 -7.00
C SER A 68 11.78 7.35 -7.54
N ARG A 69 12.53 8.07 -6.70
CA ARG A 69 13.82 8.65 -7.09
C ARG A 69 14.84 7.60 -7.48
N SER A 70 14.89 6.48 -6.75
CA SER A 70 15.80 5.37 -7.04
C SER A 70 15.40 4.61 -8.31
N CYS A 71 14.11 4.55 -8.62
CA CYS A 71 13.55 3.92 -9.83
C CYS A 71 13.54 4.84 -11.06
N ALA A 72 13.99 6.10 -10.94
CA ALA A 72 13.95 7.06 -12.04
C ALA A 72 14.69 6.54 -13.30
N LYS A 73 14.01 6.60 -14.47
CA LYS A 73 14.50 6.08 -15.77
C LYS A 73 14.74 4.56 -15.81
N LEU A 74 14.17 3.80 -14.87
CA LEU A 74 14.16 2.34 -14.90
C LEU A 74 12.79 1.84 -15.39
N PRO A 75 12.70 0.64 -15.95
CA PRO A 75 11.44 0.04 -16.39
C PRO A 75 10.64 -0.50 -15.18
N VAL A 76 10.33 0.39 -14.24
CA VAL A 76 9.56 0.11 -13.02
C VAL A 76 8.35 1.03 -13.02
N GLY A 77 7.16 0.45 -13.02
CA GLY A 77 5.90 1.17 -13.07
C GLY A 77 5.48 1.74 -11.71
N ALA A 78 4.58 2.72 -11.73
CA ALA A 78 4.04 3.34 -10.51
C ALA A 78 3.35 2.30 -9.60
N ALA A 79 2.63 1.34 -10.19
CA ALA A 79 1.95 0.28 -9.46
C ALA A 79 2.92 -0.64 -8.71
N GLU A 80 4.10 -0.92 -9.29
CA GLU A 80 5.13 -1.72 -8.63
C GLU A 80 5.76 -0.96 -7.46
N ILE A 81 5.95 0.36 -7.61
CA ILE A 81 6.41 1.22 -6.52
C ILE A 81 5.39 1.25 -5.38
N ASP A 82 4.11 1.39 -5.71
CA ASP A 82 3.03 1.42 -4.72
C ASP A 82 2.92 0.08 -3.98
N ALA A 83 3.08 -1.05 -4.68
CA ALA A 83 3.12 -2.38 -4.07
C ALA A 83 4.28 -2.53 -3.07
N VAL A 84 5.48 -2.01 -3.38
CA VAL A 84 6.61 -2.01 -2.44
C VAL A 84 6.29 -1.18 -1.20
N VAL A 85 5.63 -0.02 -1.36
CA VAL A 85 5.24 0.83 -0.23
C VAL A 85 4.21 0.12 0.65
N ASP A 86 3.22 -0.55 0.04
CA ASP A 86 2.20 -1.34 0.75
C ASP A 86 2.83 -2.48 1.56
N ASP A 87 3.77 -3.21 0.96
CA ASP A 87 4.49 -4.30 1.62
C ASP A 87 5.31 -3.80 2.83
N VAL A 88 5.99 -2.65 2.68
CA VAL A 88 6.76 -2.04 3.77
C VAL A 88 5.83 -1.62 4.90
N GLU A 89 4.74 -0.95 4.60
CA GLU A 89 3.74 -0.51 5.59
C GLU A 89 3.10 -1.70 6.31
N ALA A 90 2.72 -2.74 5.58
CA ALA A 90 2.18 -3.97 6.16
C ALA A 90 3.18 -4.67 7.09
N ALA A 91 4.47 -4.73 6.70
CA ALA A 91 5.52 -5.32 7.53
C ALA A 91 5.75 -4.52 8.83
N LEU A 92 5.68 -3.19 8.78
CA LEU A 92 5.78 -2.33 9.95
C LEU A 92 4.61 -2.52 10.90
N HIS A 93 3.38 -2.57 10.39
CA HIS A 93 2.18 -2.82 11.19
C HIS A 93 2.16 -4.22 11.82
N ALA A 94 2.63 -5.23 11.10
CA ALA A 94 2.69 -6.62 11.60
C ALA A 94 3.61 -6.79 12.82
N ARG A 95 4.57 -5.88 13.03
CA ARG A 95 5.46 -5.90 14.21
C ARG A 95 4.80 -5.39 15.49
N GLY A 96 3.66 -4.70 15.39
CA GLY A 96 2.87 -4.24 16.54
C GLY A 96 3.53 -3.14 17.38
N GLY A 97 4.65 -2.58 16.97
CA GLY A 97 5.33 -1.46 17.64
C GLY A 97 4.75 -0.11 17.21
N VAL A 98 4.64 0.82 18.16
CA VAL A 98 4.23 2.21 17.87
C VAL A 98 5.43 3.02 17.33
N GLU A 99 6.64 2.73 17.79
CA GLU A 99 7.88 3.42 17.38
C GLU A 99 8.73 2.49 16.51
N VAL A 100 9.21 3.03 15.37
CA VAL A 100 10.07 2.30 14.43
C VAL A 100 11.29 3.15 14.09
N PRO A 101 12.52 2.62 14.21
CA PRO A 101 13.71 3.34 13.76
C PRO A 101 13.69 3.55 12.25
N SER A 102 14.12 4.73 11.78
CA SER A 102 14.21 5.01 10.34
C SER A 102 15.14 4.05 9.60
N SER A 103 16.14 3.46 10.30
CA SER A 103 17.02 2.41 9.77
C SER A 103 16.25 1.17 9.36
N GLU A 104 15.28 0.76 10.13
CA GLU A 104 14.46 -0.42 9.87
C GLU A 104 13.57 -0.24 8.62
N ILE A 105 13.00 0.96 8.45
CA ILE A 105 12.24 1.28 7.24
C ILE A 105 13.12 1.19 5.99
N GLY A 106 14.34 1.73 6.08
CA GLY A 106 15.28 1.66 4.97
C GLY A 106 15.71 0.23 4.63
N ASP A 107 15.94 -0.61 5.64
CA ASP A 107 16.28 -2.01 5.43
C ASP A 107 15.17 -2.79 4.76
N LEU A 108 13.90 -2.57 5.17
CA LEU A 108 12.72 -3.15 4.51
C LEU A 108 12.60 -2.69 3.05
N VAL A 109 12.79 -1.40 2.79
CA VAL A 109 12.76 -0.87 1.42
C VAL A 109 13.86 -1.51 0.58
N MET A 110 15.08 -1.62 1.10
CA MET A 110 16.21 -2.26 0.40
C MET A 110 15.92 -3.73 0.09
N GLU A 111 15.34 -4.49 1.01
CA GLU A 111 14.96 -5.88 0.78
C GLU A 111 13.98 -6.00 -0.40
N ARG A 112 12.95 -5.17 -0.47
CA ARG A 112 11.98 -5.17 -1.55
C ARG A 112 12.55 -4.68 -2.88
N LEU A 113 13.38 -3.63 -2.86
CA LEU A 113 14.04 -3.13 -4.06
C LEU A 113 15.02 -4.15 -4.66
N ARG A 114 15.69 -4.96 -3.83
CA ARG A 114 16.58 -6.03 -4.29
C ARG A 114 15.82 -7.08 -5.12
N GLU A 115 14.58 -7.38 -4.76
CA GLU A 115 13.73 -8.30 -5.52
C GLU A 115 13.16 -7.64 -6.79
N LEU A 116 12.83 -6.34 -6.72
CA LEU A 116 12.21 -5.61 -7.81
C LEU A 116 13.22 -5.22 -8.90
N ASN A 117 14.30 -4.53 -8.55
CA ASN A 117 15.29 -4.04 -9.50
C ASN A 117 16.63 -3.74 -8.81
N HIS A 118 17.69 -4.45 -9.21
CA HIS A 118 19.03 -4.32 -8.63
C HIS A 118 19.63 -2.90 -8.77
N VAL A 119 19.34 -2.19 -9.87
CA VAL A 119 19.84 -0.83 -10.06
C VAL A 119 19.14 0.14 -9.14
N ALA A 120 17.82 -0.02 -8.94
CA ALA A 120 17.07 0.77 -7.96
C ALA A 120 17.58 0.52 -6.54
N TYR A 121 17.85 -0.75 -6.20
CA TYR A 121 18.46 -1.12 -4.92
C TYR A 121 19.78 -0.38 -4.69
N VAL A 122 20.71 -0.43 -5.64
CA VAL A 122 22.03 0.21 -5.52
C VAL A 122 21.91 1.70 -5.33
N ARG A 123 21.06 2.37 -6.12
CA ARG A 123 20.82 3.82 -5.99
C ARG A 123 20.22 4.18 -4.64
N PHE A 124 19.27 3.39 -4.14
CA PHE A 124 18.69 3.60 -2.83
C PHE A 124 19.71 3.37 -1.72
N ALA A 125 20.47 2.27 -1.78
CA ALA A 125 21.52 1.93 -0.82
C ALA A 125 22.61 3.01 -0.77
N SER A 126 23.04 3.53 -1.92
CA SER A 126 24.07 4.59 -2.01
C SER A 126 23.64 5.86 -1.28
N HIS A 127 22.36 6.21 -1.35
CA HIS A 127 21.84 7.40 -0.65
C HIS A 127 21.55 7.13 0.84
N TYR A 128 21.13 5.91 1.15
CA TYR A 128 20.63 5.55 2.47
C TYR A 128 21.75 5.15 3.43
N ARG A 129 22.71 4.35 2.97
CA ARG A 129 23.84 3.84 3.80
C ARG A 129 25.00 4.82 3.95
N ASN A 130 25.01 5.92 3.16
CA ASN A 130 26.13 6.89 3.16
C ASN A 130 27.48 6.17 3.05
N PHE A 131 27.72 5.42 1.97
CA PHE A 131 29.01 4.79 1.74
C PHE A 131 30.14 5.82 1.77
N LEU A 132 31.15 5.57 2.57
CA LEU A 132 32.29 6.47 2.76
C LEU A 132 33.44 6.14 1.82
N SER A 133 33.43 4.94 1.23
CA SER A 133 34.47 4.50 0.29
C SER A 133 33.92 3.68 -0.87
N LEU A 134 34.74 3.57 -1.93
CA LEU A 134 34.45 2.73 -3.09
C LEU A 134 34.47 1.23 -2.74
N GLU A 135 35.33 0.85 -1.80
CA GLU A 135 35.47 -0.53 -1.32
C GLU A 135 34.20 -1.00 -0.61
N GLU A 136 33.58 -0.13 0.17
CA GLU A 136 32.28 -0.45 0.81
C GLU A 136 31.19 -0.67 -0.23
N LEU A 137 31.15 0.17 -1.27
CA LEU A 137 30.22 0.02 -2.36
C LEU A 137 30.47 -1.27 -3.13
N GLN A 138 31.72 -1.62 -3.44
CA GLN A 138 32.09 -2.86 -4.10
C GLN A 138 31.68 -4.09 -3.29
N SER A 139 31.94 -4.11 -1.99
CA SER A 139 31.55 -5.21 -1.12
C SER A 139 30.03 -5.40 -1.05
N GLU A 140 29.24 -4.35 -1.20
CA GLU A 140 27.79 -4.43 -1.30
C GLU A 140 27.34 -5.02 -2.64
N PHE A 141 28.01 -4.66 -3.74
CA PHE A 141 27.78 -5.28 -5.06
C PHE A 141 28.10 -6.78 -5.06
N GLU A 142 29.20 -7.19 -4.46
CA GLU A 142 29.59 -8.59 -4.36
C GLU A 142 28.57 -9.39 -3.52
N ARG A 143 28.12 -8.85 -2.40
CA ARG A 143 27.04 -9.45 -1.57
C ARG A 143 25.74 -9.61 -2.36
N MET A 144 25.42 -8.63 -3.19
CA MET A 144 24.23 -8.67 -4.03
C MET A 144 24.35 -9.71 -5.16
N ALA A 145 25.54 -9.82 -5.76
CA ALA A 145 25.81 -10.77 -6.84
C ALA A 145 25.86 -12.23 -6.34
N ALA A 146 26.33 -12.45 -5.11
CA ALA A 146 26.42 -13.76 -4.48
C ALA A 146 25.06 -14.29 -3.98
N ALA A 147 24.05 -13.43 -3.82
CA ALA A 147 22.73 -13.84 -3.36
C ALA A 147 21.97 -14.60 -4.47
N PRO A 148 21.35 -15.77 -4.16
CA PRO A 148 20.60 -16.53 -5.15
C PRO A 148 19.47 -15.65 -5.73
N ARG A 149 19.42 -15.56 -7.07
CA ARG A 149 18.35 -14.88 -7.79
C ARG A 149 17.02 -15.59 -7.52
N ARG A 150 16.20 -15.07 -6.63
CA ARG A 150 14.79 -15.40 -6.62
C ARG A 150 14.20 -14.83 -7.91
N SER A 151 13.70 -15.70 -8.77
CA SER A 151 12.98 -15.31 -9.99
C SER A 151 11.92 -14.27 -9.61
N PRO A 152 11.81 -13.12 -10.33
CA PRO A 152 10.75 -12.18 -10.09
C PRO A 152 9.43 -12.96 -10.19
N ARG A 153 8.61 -12.90 -9.14
CA ARG A 153 7.22 -13.34 -9.23
C ARG A 153 6.61 -12.50 -10.34
N ARG A 154 6.56 -13.07 -11.56
CA ARG A 154 5.65 -12.56 -12.58
C ARG A 154 4.28 -12.60 -11.94
N ALA A 155 3.76 -11.46 -11.55
CA ALA A 155 2.34 -11.27 -11.37
C ALA A 155 1.76 -11.62 -12.75
N GLY A 156 1.32 -12.86 -12.90
CA GLY A 156 0.58 -13.33 -14.05
C GLY A 156 -0.81 -12.70 -14.00
N ALA A 157 -0.88 -11.42 -14.27
CA ALA A 157 -2.09 -10.82 -14.76
C ALA A 157 -2.21 -11.36 -16.21
N ALA A 158 -2.93 -12.46 -16.35
CA ALA A 158 -3.51 -12.81 -17.63
C ALA A 158 -4.34 -11.59 -18.03
N GLN A 159 -3.80 -10.78 -18.96
CA GLN A 159 -4.59 -9.74 -19.59
C GLN A 159 -5.79 -10.44 -20.21
N PRO A 160 -7.01 -10.08 -19.85
CA PRO A 160 -8.18 -10.58 -20.55
C PRO A 160 -8.02 -10.20 -22.02
N PRO A 161 -8.40 -11.06 -22.96
CA PRO A 161 -8.25 -10.79 -24.38
C PRO A 161 -8.95 -9.47 -24.71
N LEU A 162 -8.23 -8.55 -25.37
CA LEU A 162 -8.69 -7.20 -25.72
C LEU A 162 -9.83 -7.18 -26.76
N LEU A 163 -10.21 -8.34 -27.27
CA LEU A 163 -11.31 -8.47 -28.24
C LEU A 163 -12.36 -9.42 -27.67
N PRO A 164 -13.66 -9.08 -27.82
CA PRO A 164 -14.73 -10.01 -27.47
C PRO A 164 -14.62 -11.26 -28.36
N PRO A 165 -15.02 -12.44 -27.87
CA PRO A 165 -14.99 -13.67 -28.67
C PRO A 165 -15.79 -13.45 -29.96
N THR A 166 -15.20 -13.79 -31.09
CA THR A 166 -15.86 -13.74 -32.39
C THR A 166 -17.08 -14.67 -32.36
N ILE A 167 -18.13 -14.28 -33.08
CA ILE A 167 -19.45 -14.97 -33.15
C ILE A 167 -19.34 -16.47 -33.49
N VAL A 168 -18.21 -16.91 -33.99
CA VAL A 168 -17.93 -18.31 -34.38
C VAL A 168 -17.77 -19.25 -33.17
N ASP A 169 -17.47 -18.74 -31.98
CA ASP A 169 -17.19 -19.52 -30.77
C ASP A 169 -18.43 -19.66 -29.83
N MET A 170 -19.60 -19.18 -30.26
CA MET A 170 -20.80 -19.33 -29.46
C MET A 170 -21.42 -20.73 -29.67
N PRO A 171 -21.66 -21.49 -28.60
CA PRO A 171 -22.39 -22.74 -28.72
C PRO A 171 -23.83 -22.47 -29.21
N PRO A 172 -24.42 -23.36 -30.02
CA PRO A 172 -25.77 -23.17 -30.55
C PRO A 172 -26.79 -23.04 -29.40
N ALA A 173 -27.71 -22.08 -29.54
CA ALA A 173 -28.76 -21.85 -28.57
C ALA A 173 -29.60 -23.11 -28.38
N PRO A 174 -30.01 -23.46 -27.13
CA PRO A 174 -30.86 -24.63 -26.89
C PRO A 174 -32.19 -24.48 -27.59
N ALA A 175 -32.57 -25.55 -28.34
CA ALA A 175 -33.81 -25.61 -29.07
C ALA A 175 -35.02 -25.40 -28.12
N ARG A 176 -35.89 -24.43 -28.45
CA ARG A 176 -37.13 -24.18 -27.71
C ARG A 176 -38.02 -25.41 -27.82
N ARG A 177 -38.26 -26.10 -26.68
CA ARG A 177 -39.31 -27.13 -26.60
C ARG A 177 -40.65 -26.49 -26.93
N ARG A 178 -41.25 -26.94 -28.06
CA ARG A 178 -42.64 -26.66 -28.36
C ARG A 178 -43.53 -27.35 -27.32
N VAL A 179 -44.22 -26.55 -26.53
CA VAL A 179 -45.32 -27.07 -25.69
C VAL A 179 -46.45 -27.36 -26.65
N ALA A 180 -46.81 -28.65 -26.80
CA ALA A 180 -48.02 -29.06 -27.48
C ALA A 180 -49.24 -28.72 -26.59
N ARG A 181 -50.27 -28.12 -27.23
CA ARG A 181 -51.62 -27.95 -26.64
C ARG A 181 -52.32 -29.29 -26.60
#